data_9467288eca3fbc915891a7a81a3c6fb5
#
_entry.id   9467288eca3fbc915891a7a81a3c6fb5
#
_cell.length_a   1.000
_cell.length_b   1.000
_cell.length_c   1.000
_cell.angle_alpha   90.00
_cell.angle_beta   90.00
_cell.angle_gamma   90.00
#
_symmetry.space_group_name_H-M   'P 1'
#
loop_
_entity.id
_entity.type
_entity.pdbx_description
1 polymer ?
#
loop_
_entity_poly.entity_id
_entity_poly.type
_entity_poly.pdbx_seq_one_letter_code
_entity_poly.pdbx_strand_id
1 'polypeptide(L)'
;LQMHANHREDIETVYSGDIAAVIGLKNSTTGDTLCDPAHPIILESMEFPDPVIRVAIEPKTKAGQEKMGIALAKLAEEDPTFKTYTDEETGQTIIAGMGELHLEIIVDRLLREYKVEANVGAPQVAYKETIRKAVDQDTKYARQSGGKGQYGHVKIHVEPNESGKGYEFINNIVGGAIPKEYIPAVDAGIQGAMQAGVLAGYPVEDVKVTLYDGSFHEVDSSEMAFKIAGSMAFKEACRKANPVLLEPIMKVDVIVPEDYMGDVIGDLNSRRGQIQGMEARSGAQQIDALVPLSEMFGYATDLRSRTQGRGQYSMEPHSYVEVPKNIAEKIIAQRGRSQD
;
A
#
# COMPACT_ATOMS: atom_id res chain seq x y z
N LEU A 1 -1.85 34.86 -5.32
CA LEU A 1 -1.66 35.45 -4.01
C LEU A 1 -0.21 35.35 -3.57
N GLN A 2 0.32 36.39 -2.99
CA GLN A 2 1.59 36.35 -2.27
C GLN A 2 1.29 36.23 -0.78
N MET A 3 2.02 35.32 -0.10
CA MET A 3 1.82 35.07 1.32
C MET A 3 2.92 35.69 2.14
N HIS A 4 2.56 36.42 3.19
CA HIS A 4 3.45 36.94 4.22
C HIS A 4 2.97 36.37 5.58
N ALA A 5 3.48 35.21 5.97
CA ALA A 5 2.95 34.42 7.08
C ALA A 5 1.43 34.14 6.88
N ASN A 6 0.57 34.69 7.72
CA ASN A 6 -0.89 34.57 7.59
C ASN A 6 -1.55 35.74 6.83
N HIS A 7 -0.76 36.69 6.33
CA HIS A 7 -1.26 37.82 5.55
C HIS A 7 -1.24 37.47 4.06
N ARG A 8 -2.32 37.80 3.35
CA ARG A 8 -2.50 37.53 1.91
C ARG A 8 -2.49 38.82 1.14
N GLU A 9 -1.77 38.84 0.02
CA GLU A 9 -1.76 39.96 -0.91
C GLU A 9 -2.11 39.44 -2.31
N ASP A 10 -3.08 40.05 -2.96
CA ASP A 10 -3.44 39.70 -4.32
C ASP A 10 -2.37 40.22 -5.29
N ILE A 11 -1.89 39.35 -6.16
CA ILE A 11 -0.93 39.66 -7.20
C ILE A 11 -1.45 39.17 -8.56
N GLU A 12 -1.13 39.89 -9.61
CA GLU A 12 -1.58 39.54 -10.97
C GLU A 12 -0.52 38.80 -11.77
N THR A 13 0.73 38.94 -11.39
CA THR A 13 1.87 38.36 -12.13
C THR A 13 2.85 37.72 -11.20
N VAL A 14 3.33 36.52 -11.61
CA VAL A 14 4.37 35.75 -10.92
C VAL A 14 5.53 35.56 -11.90
N TYR A 15 6.75 35.83 -11.43
CA TYR A 15 7.96 35.67 -12.23
C TYR A 15 8.70 34.36 -11.89
N SER A 16 9.60 33.99 -12.80
CA SER A 16 10.47 32.82 -12.60
C SER A 16 11.24 32.93 -11.28
N GLY A 17 11.19 31.87 -10.50
CA GLY A 17 11.80 31.79 -9.16
C GLY A 17 10.89 32.24 -8.02
N ASP A 18 9.71 32.81 -8.32
CA ASP A 18 8.75 33.22 -7.30
C ASP A 18 7.92 32.02 -6.80
N ILE A 19 7.42 32.17 -5.58
CA ILE A 19 6.48 31.24 -4.94
C ILE A 19 5.17 32.01 -4.70
N ALA A 20 4.08 31.45 -5.19
CA ALA A 20 2.77 32.06 -5.03
C ALA A 20 1.69 31.03 -4.73
N ALA A 21 0.63 31.47 -4.06
CA ALA A 21 -0.56 30.66 -3.85
C ALA A 21 -1.58 30.93 -4.95
N VAL A 22 -2.15 29.85 -5.49
CA VAL A 22 -3.20 29.89 -6.53
C VAL A 22 -4.46 29.24 -5.98
N ILE A 23 -5.60 29.88 -6.23
CA ILE A 23 -6.91 29.39 -5.78
C ILE A 23 -7.73 28.95 -6.99
N GLY A 24 -8.51 27.89 -6.84
CA GLY A 24 -9.50 27.47 -7.84
C GLY A 24 -9.01 26.43 -8.84
N LEU A 25 -7.86 25.83 -8.63
CA LEU A 25 -7.40 24.68 -9.41
C LEU A 25 -8.18 23.43 -8.98
N LYS A 26 -9.01 22.89 -9.88
CA LYS A 26 -9.91 21.76 -9.57
C LYS A 26 -9.29 20.38 -9.82
N ASN A 27 -8.35 20.29 -10.76
CA ASN A 27 -7.79 19.02 -11.24
C ASN A 27 -6.29 18.89 -10.98
N SER A 28 -5.72 19.75 -10.15
CA SER A 28 -4.29 19.74 -9.84
C SER A 28 -4.04 19.22 -8.42
N THR A 29 -3.04 18.37 -8.29
CA THR A 29 -2.61 17.78 -7.01
C THR A 29 -1.14 18.13 -6.74
N THR A 30 -0.68 17.83 -5.54
CA THR A 30 0.72 18.04 -5.15
C THR A 30 1.65 17.27 -6.09
N GLY A 31 2.66 17.93 -6.60
CA GLY A 31 3.64 17.39 -7.54
C GLY A 31 3.32 17.60 -9.01
N ASP A 32 2.13 18.10 -9.34
CA ASP A 32 1.76 18.41 -10.72
C ASP A 32 2.51 19.63 -11.24
N THR A 33 2.82 19.61 -12.53
CA THR A 33 3.40 20.74 -13.24
C THR A 33 2.30 21.53 -13.98
N LEU A 34 2.26 22.83 -13.76
CA LEU A 34 1.42 23.75 -14.54
C LEU A 34 2.29 24.39 -15.62
N CYS A 35 1.86 24.30 -16.87
CA CYS A 35 2.64 24.83 -17.99
C CYS A 35 1.74 25.43 -19.07
N ASP A 36 2.36 26.13 -20.01
CA ASP A 36 1.70 26.60 -21.22
C ASP A 36 1.33 25.40 -22.11
N PRO A 37 0.05 25.25 -22.51
CA PRO A 37 -0.36 24.16 -23.40
C PRO A 37 0.37 24.12 -24.74
N ALA A 38 0.83 25.29 -25.23
CA ALA A 38 1.59 25.40 -26.48
C ALA A 38 3.05 24.93 -26.32
N HIS A 39 3.58 24.91 -25.11
CA HIS A 39 4.95 24.52 -24.79
C HIS A 39 4.93 23.58 -23.58
N PRO A 40 4.43 22.34 -23.75
CA PRO A 40 4.29 21.41 -22.64
C PRO A 40 5.67 21.00 -22.11
N ILE A 41 5.81 21.06 -20.79
CA ILE A 41 6.98 20.60 -20.07
C ILE A 41 6.53 20.01 -18.74
N ILE A 42 7.17 18.92 -18.33
CA ILE A 42 7.02 18.35 -17.00
C ILE A 42 8.33 18.59 -16.29
N LEU A 43 8.28 19.32 -15.18
CA LEU A 43 9.41 19.50 -14.29
C LEU A 43 9.66 18.19 -13.52
N GLU A 44 10.62 18.18 -12.62
CA GLU A 44 10.94 17.01 -11.83
C GLU A 44 9.67 16.43 -11.20
N SER A 45 9.39 15.16 -11.50
CA SER A 45 8.28 14.44 -10.87
C SER A 45 8.72 13.88 -9.51
N MET A 46 7.89 14.10 -8.49
CA MET A 46 8.13 13.54 -7.17
C MET A 46 7.51 12.15 -7.08
N GLU A 47 8.30 11.17 -6.68
CA GLU A 47 7.81 9.87 -6.31
C GLU A 47 7.46 9.87 -4.83
N PHE A 48 6.22 9.52 -4.52
CA PHE A 48 5.75 9.43 -3.15
C PHE A 48 5.66 7.97 -2.73
N PRO A 49 6.16 7.60 -1.51
CA PRO A 49 6.05 6.24 -1.03
C PRO A 49 4.58 5.86 -0.77
N ASP A 50 4.27 4.58 -0.95
CA ASP A 50 2.96 4.05 -0.62
C ASP A 50 2.73 4.05 0.90
N PRO A 51 1.49 4.27 1.35
CA PRO A 51 1.15 4.16 2.76
C PRO A 51 1.45 2.77 3.32
N VAL A 52 1.91 2.71 4.56
CA VAL A 52 2.33 1.46 5.22
C VAL A 52 1.47 1.07 6.42
N ILE A 53 0.62 1.98 6.88
CA ILE A 53 -0.31 1.75 7.98
C ILE A 53 -1.71 2.19 7.57
N ARG A 54 -2.72 1.50 8.07
CA ARG A 54 -4.12 1.83 7.82
C ARG A 54 -4.95 1.67 9.08
N VAL A 55 -6.01 2.48 9.18
CA VAL A 55 -7.00 2.40 10.25
C VAL A 55 -8.39 2.58 9.66
N ALA A 56 -9.39 1.95 10.29
CA ALA A 56 -10.78 2.24 10.03
C ALA A 56 -11.19 3.52 10.77
N ILE A 57 -11.95 4.36 10.12
CA ILE A 57 -12.47 5.61 10.69
C ILE A 57 -13.98 5.72 10.43
N GLU A 58 -14.72 6.14 11.41
CA GLU A 58 -16.14 6.39 11.28
C GLU A 58 -16.55 7.68 11.98
N PRO A 59 -17.49 8.46 11.43
CA PRO A 59 -17.98 9.65 12.10
C PRO A 59 -18.79 9.27 13.34
N LYS A 60 -18.73 10.08 14.39
CA LYS A 60 -19.54 9.86 15.60
C LYS A 60 -21.03 10.05 15.38
N THR A 61 -21.42 10.79 14.33
CA THR A 61 -22.82 11.07 13.98
C THR A 61 -23.08 10.74 12.50
N LYS A 62 -24.32 10.38 12.17
CA LYS A 62 -24.72 10.15 10.78
C LYS A 62 -24.58 11.39 9.91
N ALA A 63 -24.84 12.57 10.45
CA ALA A 63 -24.68 13.85 9.76
C ALA A 63 -23.20 14.13 9.39
N GLY A 64 -22.25 13.53 10.09
CA GLY A 64 -20.83 13.67 9.81
C GLY A 64 -20.32 12.84 8.64
N GLN A 65 -21.08 11.86 8.14
CA GLN A 65 -20.61 10.92 7.11
C GLN A 65 -20.23 11.62 5.79
N GLU A 66 -21.13 12.44 5.26
CA GLU A 66 -20.89 13.20 4.03
C GLU A 66 -19.77 14.22 4.22
N LYS A 67 -19.80 14.93 5.34
CA LYS A 67 -18.81 15.92 5.70
C LYS A 67 -17.41 15.32 5.84
N MET A 68 -17.31 14.14 6.45
CA MET A 68 -16.07 13.38 6.58
C MET A 68 -15.53 12.96 5.21
N GLY A 69 -16.37 12.45 4.31
CA GLY A 69 -15.97 12.06 2.96
C GLY A 69 -15.37 13.22 2.17
N ILE A 70 -16.00 14.39 2.21
CA ILE A 70 -15.50 15.60 1.55
C ILE A 70 -14.17 16.05 2.16
N ALA A 71 -14.07 16.06 3.49
CA ALA A 71 -12.86 16.46 4.20
C ALA A 71 -11.68 15.53 3.91
N LEU A 72 -11.90 14.21 3.94
CA LEU A 72 -10.86 13.23 3.63
C LEU A 72 -10.37 13.35 2.18
N ALA A 73 -11.27 13.59 1.23
CA ALA A 73 -10.90 13.81 -0.16
C ALA A 73 -9.99 15.03 -0.33
N LYS A 74 -10.29 16.12 0.34
CA LYS A 74 -9.45 17.34 0.33
C LYS A 74 -8.08 17.11 0.96
N LEU A 75 -8.02 16.39 2.07
CA LEU A 75 -6.76 16.04 2.72
C LEU A 75 -5.90 15.13 1.83
N ALA A 76 -6.51 14.21 1.09
CA ALA A 76 -5.81 13.34 0.14
C ALA A 76 -5.26 14.12 -1.07
N GLU A 77 -5.93 15.18 -1.51
CA GLU A 77 -5.43 16.06 -2.57
C GLU A 77 -4.16 16.83 -2.13
N GLU A 78 -4.09 17.23 -0.86
CA GLU A 78 -2.93 17.94 -0.32
C GLU A 78 -1.72 17.04 -0.10
N ASP A 79 -1.95 15.80 0.26
CA ASP A 79 -0.91 14.86 0.69
C ASP A 79 -0.97 13.56 -0.11
N PRO A 80 -0.08 13.38 -1.09
CA PRO A 80 -0.04 12.15 -1.90
C PRO A 80 0.31 10.88 -1.14
N THR A 81 0.87 10.99 0.06
CA THR A 81 1.18 9.84 0.93
C THR A 81 0.01 9.41 1.79
N PHE A 82 -1.05 10.20 1.82
CA PHE A 82 -2.31 9.89 2.49
C PHE A 82 -3.34 9.38 1.48
N LYS A 83 -3.96 8.24 1.78
CA LYS A 83 -5.01 7.65 0.95
C LYS A 83 -6.24 7.34 1.79
N THR A 84 -7.40 7.44 1.16
CA THR A 84 -8.68 7.08 1.77
C THR A 84 -9.51 6.27 0.77
N TYR A 85 -10.19 5.25 1.26
CA TYR A 85 -11.05 4.39 0.45
C TYR A 85 -12.08 3.68 1.33
N THR A 86 -13.08 3.09 0.70
CA THR A 86 -14.06 2.25 1.39
C THR A 86 -13.68 0.78 1.23
N ASP A 87 -13.65 0.06 2.33
CA ASP A 87 -13.45 -1.39 2.32
C ASP A 87 -14.72 -2.06 1.79
N GLU A 88 -14.62 -2.77 0.68
CA GLU A 88 -15.75 -3.41 0.02
C GLU A 88 -16.37 -4.54 0.86
N GLU A 89 -15.59 -5.22 1.68
CA GLU A 89 -16.07 -6.32 2.51
C GLU A 89 -16.81 -5.81 3.75
N THR A 90 -16.26 -4.81 4.42
CA THR A 90 -16.79 -4.32 5.69
C THR A 90 -17.66 -3.06 5.56
N GLY A 91 -17.58 -2.36 4.43
CA GLY A 91 -18.23 -1.06 4.23
C GLY A 91 -17.61 0.08 5.04
N GLN A 92 -16.52 -0.17 5.76
CA GLN A 92 -15.84 0.83 6.57
C GLN A 92 -15.02 1.79 5.70
N THR A 93 -14.93 3.04 6.14
CA THR A 93 -13.99 4.00 5.57
C THR A 93 -12.60 3.75 6.16
N ILE A 94 -11.61 3.57 5.29
CA ILE A 94 -10.22 3.33 5.67
C ILE A 94 -9.39 4.55 5.33
N ILE A 95 -8.51 4.93 6.24
CA ILE A 95 -7.45 5.91 5.98
C ILE A 95 -6.09 5.23 6.11
N ALA A 96 -5.19 5.56 5.19
CA ALA A 96 -3.87 4.98 5.10
C ALA A 96 -2.80 6.07 5.03
N GLY A 97 -1.71 5.86 5.73
CA GLY A 97 -0.63 6.85 5.83
C GLY A 97 0.72 6.22 6.18
N MET A 98 1.66 7.08 6.48
CA MET A 98 3.07 6.73 6.66
C MET A 98 3.43 6.32 8.09
N GLY A 99 2.51 6.44 9.02
CA GLY A 99 2.71 6.07 10.43
C GLY A 99 1.60 6.59 11.33
N GLU A 100 1.64 6.22 12.61
CA GLU A 100 0.63 6.61 13.60
C GLU A 100 0.49 8.13 13.70
N LEU A 101 1.60 8.85 13.82
CA LEU A 101 1.58 10.31 13.97
C LEU A 101 0.94 10.98 12.75
N HIS A 102 1.24 10.48 11.55
CA HIS A 102 0.65 10.98 10.31
C HIS A 102 -0.88 10.86 10.35
N LEU A 103 -1.40 9.71 10.73
CA LEU A 103 -2.84 9.49 10.82
C LEU A 103 -3.49 10.25 11.99
N GLU A 104 -2.81 10.38 13.11
CA GLU A 104 -3.27 11.21 14.23
C GLU A 104 -3.42 12.68 13.83
N ILE A 105 -2.48 13.22 13.07
CA ILE A 105 -2.55 14.58 12.52
C ILE A 105 -3.74 14.73 11.57
N ILE A 106 -3.98 13.75 10.71
CA ILE A 106 -5.14 13.75 9.79
C ILE A 106 -6.46 13.79 10.60
N VAL A 107 -6.59 12.96 11.61
CA VAL A 107 -7.79 12.93 12.49
C VAL A 107 -7.95 14.23 13.25
N ASP A 108 -6.87 14.82 13.75
CA ASP A 108 -6.89 16.11 14.43
C ASP A 108 -7.32 17.23 13.47
N ARG A 109 -6.86 17.24 12.23
CA ARG A 109 -7.30 18.19 11.21
C ARG A 109 -8.77 18.02 10.84
N LEU A 110 -9.30 16.80 10.79
CA LEU A 110 -10.73 16.56 10.62
C LEU A 110 -11.55 17.27 11.69
N LEU A 111 -11.11 17.18 12.94
CA LEU A 111 -11.80 17.83 14.06
C LEU A 111 -11.64 19.35 14.03
N ARG A 112 -10.43 19.86 13.91
CA ARG A 112 -10.12 21.29 14.02
C ARG A 112 -10.52 22.10 12.80
N GLU A 113 -10.17 21.64 11.60
CA GLU A 113 -10.42 22.38 10.37
C GLU A 113 -11.81 22.12 9.78
N TYR A 114 -12.28 20.89 9.84
CA TYR A 114 -13.53 20.44 9.19
C TYR A 114 -14.69 20.21 10.16
N LYS A 115 -14.43 20.30 11.45
CA LYS A 115 -15.45 20.10 12.50
C LYS A 115 -16.12 18.73 12.44
N VAL A 116 -15.36 17.71 12.12
CA VAL A 116 -15.81 16.31 12.06
C VAL A 116 -15.17 15.54 13.21
N GLU A 117 -15.99 15.04 14.12
CA GLU A 117 -15.55 14.09 15.13
C GLU A 117 -15.66 12.66 14.60
N ALA A 118 -14.61 11.89 14.78
CA ALA A 118 -14.53 10.52 14.29
C ALA A 118 -13.95 9.56 15.33
N ASN A 119 -14.43 8.31 15.28
CA ASN A 119 -13.84 7.19 16.01
C ASN A 119 -12.83 6.48 15.13
N VAL A 120 -11.69 6.13 15.69
CA VAL A 120 -10.57 5.50 14.97
C VAL A 120 -10.32 4.11 15.54
N GLY A 121 -10.22 3.12 14.66
CA GLY A 121 -9.88 1.75 15.03
C GLY A 121 -8.39 1.58 15.36
N ALA A 122 -8.00 0.36 15.73
CA ALA A 122 -6.61 0.03 16.00
C ALA A 122 -5.77 0.08 14.71
N PRO A 123 -4.53 0.61 14.75
CA PRO A 123 -3.65 0.63 13.60
C PRO A 123 -3.34 -0.77 13.09
N GLN A 124 -3.35 -0.94 11.78
CA GLN A 124 -3.01 -2.19 11.11
C GLN A 124 -1.88 -1.96 10.12
N VAL A 125 -0.90 -2.86 10.13
CA VAL A 125 0.21 -2.86 9.18
C VAL A 125 -0.29 -3.33 7.81
N ALA A 126 0.13 -2.65 6.75
CA ALA A 126 -0.14 -3.07 5.38
C ALA A 126 0.89 -4.13 4.96
N TYR A 127 0.62 -5.39 5.28
CA TYR A 127 1.41 -6.53 4.82
C TYR A 127 1.21 -6.75 3.32
N LYS A 128 2.11 -7.51 2.73
CA LYS A 128 2.04 -7.98 1.33
C LYS A 128 2.35 -9.46 1.28
N GLU A 129 2.01 -10.09 0.17
CA GLU A 129 2.35 -11.50 -0.10
C GLU A 129 3.20 -11.60 -1.35
N THR A 130 3.99 -12.64 -1.45
CA THR A 130 4.75 -12.97 -2.66
C THR A 130 5.01 -14.47 -2.70
N ILE A 131 5.60 -14.93 -3.79
CA ILE A 131 5.96 -16.33 -3.99
C ILE A 131 7.48 -16.47 -4.07
N ARG A 132 8.00 -17.67 -3.77
CA ARG A 132 9.44 -17.94 -3.74
C ARG A 132 9.92 -18.92 -4.78
N LYS A 133 9.02 -19.65 -5.44
CA LYS A 133 9.40 -20.60 -6.49
C LYS A 133 8.46 -20.54 -7.70
N ALA A 134 8.93 -21.02 -8.82
CA ALA A 134 8.14 -21.15 -10.04
C ALA A 134 7.26 -22.40 -10.00
N VAL A 135 6.05 -22.29 -10.56
CA VAL A 135 5.08 -23.38 -10.65
C VAL A 135 4.36 -23.32 -11.98
N ASP A 136 4.17 -24.48 -12.61
CA ASP A 136 3.24 -24.67 -13.71
C ASP A 136 1.88 -25.10 -13.18
N GLN A 137 0.82 -24.46 -13.65
CA GLN A 137 -0.52 -24.75 -13.21
C GLN A 137 -1.47 -24.95 -14.41
N ASP A 138 -2.17 -26.05 -14.39
CA ASP A 138 -3.22 -26.41 -15.34
C ASP A 138 -4.57 -26.40 -14.62
N THR A 139 -5.45 -25.46 -14.98
CA THR A 139 -6.75 -25.29 -14.34
C THR A 139 -7.86 -25.20 -15.35
N LYS A 140 -8.86 -26.05 -15.19
CA LYS A 140 -10.07 -26.07 -15.98
C LYS A 140 -11.26 -25.67 -15.10
N TYR A 141 -11.94 -24.62 -15.50
CA TYR A 141 -13.24 -24.23 -14.92
C TYR A 141 -14.34 -24.67 -15.88
N ALA A 142 -15.09 -25.69 -15.49
CA ALA A 142 -16.19 -26.22 -16.26
C ALA A 142 -17.41 -26.41 -15.35
N ARG A 143 -18.51 -25.75 -15.70
CA ARG A 143 -19.79 -25.90 -15.01
C ARG A 143 -20.91 -26.07 -16.03
N GLN A 144 -21.80 -27.00 -15.76
CA GLN A 144 -23.00 -27.21 -16.53
C GLN A 144 -24.21 -27.33 -15.57
N SER A 145 -25.09 -26.36 -15.61
CA SER A 145 -26.31 -26.33 -14.80
C SER A 145 -27.48 -25.89 -15.68
N GLY A 146 -28.17 -26.85 -16.26
CA GLY A 146 -29.44 -26.66 -16.96
C GLY A 146 -29.45 -25.52 -17.99
N GLY A 147 -28.88 -25.71 -19.18
CA GLY A 147 -28.77 -24.72 -20.23
C GLY A 147 -27.34 -24.49 -20.69
N LYS A 148 -26.99 -23.24 -21.02
CA LYS A 148 -25.62 -22.89 -21.42
C LYS A 148 -24.66 -23.09 -20.25
N GLY A 149 -23.67 -23.95 -20.44
CA GLY A 149 -22.63 -24.18 -19.44
C GLY A 149 -21.57 -23.07 -19.40
N GLN A 150 -20.53 -23.29 -18.59
CA GLN A 150 -19.33 -22.44 -18.52
C GLN A 150 -18.10 -23.30 -18.74
N TYR A 151 -17.15 -22.81 -19.52
CA TYR A 151 -15.90 -23.48 -19.78
C TYR A 151 -14.75 -22.48 -19.99
N GLY A 152 -13.72 -22.61 -19.18
CA GLY A 152 -12.46 -21.90 -19.33
C GLY A 152 -11.32 -22.80 -18.89
N HIS A 153 -10.29 -22.97 -19.72
CA HIS A 153 -9.15 -23.82 -19.43
C HIS A 153 -7.87 -23.06 -19.74
N VAL A 154 -7.02 -22.94 -18.75
CA VAL A 154 -5.75 -22.19 -18.84
C VAL A 154 -4.61 -23.01 -18.28
N LYS A 155 -3.45 -22.91 -18.93
CA LYS A 155 -2.16 -23.38 -18.42
C LYS A 155 -1.25 -22.19 -18.27
N ILE A 156 -0.83 -21.94 -17.04
CA ILE A 156 0.02 -20.80 -16.71
C ILE A 156 1.30 -21.24 -16.04
N HIS A 157 2.35 -20.48 -16.31
CA HIS A 157 3.62 -20.55 -15.58
C HIS A 157 3.71 -19.33 -14.69
N VAL A 158 3.77 -19.55 -13.38
CA VAL A 158 3.86 -18.49 -12.37
C VAL A 158 5.24 -18.54 -11.74
N GLU A 159 5.94 -17.43 -11.74
CA GLU A 159 7.29 -17.33 -11.18
C GLU A 159 7.50 -16.03 -10.42
N PRO A 160 8.44 -16.00 -9.45
CA PRO A 160 8.83 -14.76 -8.81
C PRO A 160 9.39 -13.77 -9.82
N ASN A 161 8.98 -12.51 -9.71
CA ASN A 161 9.62 -11.41 -10.43
C ASN A 161 10.67 -10.75 -9.53
N GLU A 162 11.53 -9.94 -10.14
CA GLU A 162 12.51 -9.17 -9.38
C GLU A 162 11.79 -8.19 -8.41
N SER A 163 12.35 -8.04 -7.21
CA SER A 163 11.80 -7.14 -6.21
C SER A 163 11.59 -5.73 -6.76
N GLY A 164 10.37 -5.21 -6.60
CA GLY A 164 9.98 -3.88 -7.07
C GLY A 164 9.54 -3.80 -8.54
N LYS A 165 9.68 -4.87 -9.33
CA LYS A 165 9.23 -4.86 -10.74
C LYS A 165 7.72 -5.09 -10.92
N GLY A 166 7.04 -5.51 -9.88
CA GLY A 166 5.60 -5.67 -9.88
C GLY A 166 5.12 -6.86 -10.71
N TYR A 167 3.93 -6.73 -11.26
CA TYR A 167 3.25 -7.76 -12.03
C TYR A 167 3.59 -7.66 -13.51
N GLU A 168 3.94 -8.81 -14.10
CA GLU A 168 4.08 -8.95 -15.57
C GLU A 168 3.20 -10.10 -16.05
N PHE A 169 2.44 -9.84 -17.11
CA PHE A 169 1.64 -10.85 -17.80
C PHE A 169 2.19 -11.04 -19.21
N ILE A 170 2.52 -12.30 -19.55
CA ILE A 170 3.03 -12.66 -20.86
C ILE A 170 2.05 -13.61 -21.56
N ASN A 171 1.62 -13.22 -22.74
CA ASN A 171 0.79 -14.05 -23.61
C ASN A 171 1.68 -14.85 -24.56
N ASN A 172 1.79 -16.14 -24.34
CA ASN A 172 2.50 -17.09 -25.22
C ASN A 172 1.54 -18.12 -25.84
N ILE A 173 0.28 -17.76 -26.05
CA ILE A 173 -0.68 -18.63 -26.69
C ILE A 173 -0.32 -18.80 -28.16
N VAL A 174 -0.31 -20.05 -28.62
CA VAL A 174 0.01 -20.46 -29.99
C VAL A 174 -1.19 -21.15 -30.59
N GLY A 175 -1.42 -20.91 -31.89
CA GLY A 175 -2.42 -21.64 -32.69
C GLY A 175 -3.87 -21.40 -32.27
N GLY A 176 -4.16 -20.31 -31.57
CA GLY A 176 -5.52 -20.00 -31.12
C GLY A 176 -6.07 -20.94 -30.08
N ALA A 177 -5.21 -21.58 -29.28
CA ALA A 177 -5.62 -22.48 -28.20
C ALA A 177 -6.61 -21.82 -27.23
N ILE A 178 -6.45 -20.51 -26.99
CA ILE A 178 -7.41 -19.64 -26.34
C ILE A 178 -7.72 -18.49 -27.31
N PRO A 179 -8.99 -18.21 -27.62
CA PRO A 179 -9.35 -17.05 -28.45
C PRO A 179 -8.79 -15.74 -27.89
N LYS A 180 -8.32 -14.88 -28.77
CA LYS A 180 -7.69 -13.61 -28.38
C LYS A 180 -8.56 -12.73 -27.49
N GLU A 181 -9.87 -12.75 -27.72
CA GLU A 181 -10.86 -11.98 -26.93
C GLU A 181 -10.93 -12.40 -25.46
N TYR A 182 -10.52 -13.62 -25.11
CA TYR A 182 -10.57 -14.13 -23.73
C TYR A 182 -9.26 -13.93 -22.95
N ILE A 183 -8.17 -13.60 -23.62
CA ILE A 183 -6.87 -13.42 -22.97
C ILE A 183 -6.87 -12.24 -21.99
N PRO A 184 -7.44 -11.06 -22.31
CA PRO A 184 -7.57 -9.99 -21.32
C PRO A 184 -8.41 -10.39 -20.10
N ALA A 185 -9.40 -11.26 -20.26
CA ALA A 185 -10.20 -11.78 -19.15
C ALA A 185 -9.38 -12.66 -18.19
N VAL A 186 -8.48 -13.48 -18.73
CA VAL A 186 -7.55 -14.28 -17.92
C VAL A 186 -6.65 -13.36 -17.09
N ASP A 187 -6.06 -12.35 -17.70
CA ASP A 187 -5.23 -11.35 -17.02
C ASP A 187 -6.00 -10.62 -15.93
N ALA A 188 -7.22 -10.17 -16.20
CA ALA A 188 -8.09 -9.52 -15.23
C ALA A 188 -8.41 -10.43 -14.05
N GLY A 189 -8.66 -11.71 -14.29
CA GLY A 189 -8.91 -12.71 -13.25
C GLY A 189 -7.69 -12.92 -12.35
N ILE A 190 -6.50 -12.98 -12.93
CA ILE A 190 -5.25 -13.09 -12.20
C ILE A 190 -5.01 -11.85 -11.32
N GLN A 191 -5.19 -10.67 -11.86
CA GLN A 191 -5.03 -9.42 -11.10
C GLN A 191 -6.02 -9.32 -9.94
N GLY A 192 -7.26 -9.73 -10.14
CA GLY A 192 -8.25 -9.81 -9.06
C GLY A 192 -7.83 -10.77 -7.94
N ALA A 193 -7.28 -11.93 -8.30
CA ALA A 193 -6.76 -12.90 -7.32
C ALA A 193 -5.52 -12.35 -6.58
N MET A 194 -4.67 -11.59 -7.26
CA MET A 194 -3.51 -10.93 -6.64
C MET A 194 -3.96 -9.96 -5.53
N GLN A 195 -4.98 -9.15 -5.79
CA GLN A 195 -5.48 -8.19 -4.81
C GLN A 195 -6.15 -8.86 -3.61
N ALA A 196 -6.79 -10.00 -3.83
CA ALA A 196 -7.43 -10.77 -2.75
C ALA A 196 -6.43 -11.51 -1.86
N GLY A 197 -5.22 -11.79 -2.34
CA GLY A 197 -4.22 -12.57 -1.64
C GLY A 197 -4.50 -14.07 -1.61
N VAL A 198 -3.52 -14.85 -1.19
CA VAL A 198 -3.59 -16.32 -1.14
C VAL A 198 -3.25 -16.90 0.23
N LEU A 199 -2.59 -16.13 1.11
CA LEU A 199 -2.23 -16.54 2.48
C LEU A 199 -3.11 -15.93 3.54
N ALA A 200 -3.19 -14.61 3.57
CA ALA A 200 -3.81 -13.85 4.63
C ALA A 200 -4.69 -12.69 4.11
N GLY A 201 -4.98 -12.68 2.82
CA GLY A 201 -5.82 -11.65 2.21
C GLY A 201 -5.08 -10.34 1.94
N TYR A 202 -3.76 -10.35 1.90
CA TYR A 202 -2.95 -9.19 1.51
C TYR A 202 -2.54 -9.27 0.05
N PRO A 203 -2.34 -8.12 -0.64
CA PRO A 203 -1.97 -8.15 -2.05
C PRO A 203 -0.70 -8.94 -2.32
N VAL A 204 -0.74 -9.74 -3.39
CA VAL A 204 0.44 -10.45 -3.91
C VAL A 204 1.22 -9.51 -4.82
N GLU A 205 2.52 -9.42 -4.66
CA GLU A 205 3.41 -8.57 -5.45
C GLU A 205 4.58 -9.34 -6.06
N ASP A 206 5.19 -8.73 -7.07
CA ASP A 206 6.40 -9.20 -7.74
C ASP A 206 6.26 -10.63 -8.28
N VAL A 207 5.29 -10.79 -9.17
CA VAL A 207 4.96 -12.06 -9.82
C VAL A 207 4.91 -11.89 -11.33
N LYS A 208 5.47 -12.85 -12.05
CA LYS A 208 5.41 -12.94 -13.49
C LYS A 208 4.58 -14.15 -13.89
N VAL A 209 3.57 -13.93 -14.71
CA VAL A 209 2.67 -14.99 -15.18
C VAL A 209 2.77 -15.09 -16.69
N THR A 210 3.03 -16.30 -17.17
CA THR A 210 3.03 -16.63 -18.59
C THR A 210 1.85 -17.55 -18.88
N LEU A 211 0.91 -17.08 -19.70
CA LEU A 211 -0.18 -17.91 -20.23
C LEU A 211 0.33 -18.58 -21.51
N TYR A 212 0.51 -19.90 -21.48
CA TYR A 212 1.16 -20.58 -22.58
C TYR A 212 0.28 -21.61 -23.31
N ASP A 213 -0.82 -22.04 -22.71
CA ASP A 213 -1.73 -23.02 -23.32
C ASP A 213 -3.11 -22.95 -22.67
N GLY A 214 -4.02 -23.71 -23.21
CA GLY A 214 -5.39 -23.85 -22.69
C GLY A 214 -6.29 -24.49 -23.75
N SER A 215 -7.57 -24.45 -23.51
CA SER A 215 -8.58 -24.88 -24.46
C SER A 215 -9.86 -24.10 -24.25
N PHE A 216 -10.74 -24.12 -25.24
CA PHE A 216 -12.05 -23.45 -25.19
C PHE A 216 -13.12 -24.37 -25.75
N HIS A 217 -14.36 -24.04 -25.41
CA HIS A 217 -15.56 -24.68 -25.93
C HIS A 217 -16.38 -23.66 -26.71
N GLU A 218 -16.78 -23.97 -27.92
CA GLU A 218 -17.42 -23.02 -28.84
C GLU A 218 -18.71 -22.39 -28.26
N VAL A 219 -19.46 -23.14 -27.43
CA VAL A 219 -20.73 -22.68 -26.85
C VAL A 219 -20.57 -22.18 -25.43
N ASP A 220 -19.80 -22.87 -24.59
CA ASP A 220 -19.76 -22.65 -23.14
C ASP A 220 -18.65 -21.69 -22.70
N SER A 221 -17.71 -21.35 -23.58
CA SER A 221 -16.67 -20.37 -23.25
C SER A 221 -17.19 -18.93 -23.30
N SER A 222 -16.66 -18.11 -22.39
CA SER A 222 -17.01 -16.71 -22.26
C SER A 222 -15.86 -15.96 -21.56
N GLU A 223 -15.89 -14.64 -21.61
CA GLU A 223 -14.95 -13.81 -20.85
C GLU A 223 -15.05 -14.12 -19.34
N MET A 224 -16.24 -14.28 -18.81
CA MET A 224 -16.47 -14.61 -17.41
C MET A 224 -15.84 -15.96 -17.04
N ALA A 225 -16.00 -16.99 -17.85
CA ALA A 225 -15.45 -18.31 -17.60
C ALA A 225 -13.91 -18.27 -17.57
N PHE A 226 -13.28 -17.56 -18.49
CA PHE A 226 -11.83 -17.39 -18.51
C PHE A 226 -11.30 -16.49 -17.40
N LYS A 227 -12.05 -15.49 -16.99
CA LYS A 227 -11.70 -14.67 -15.82
C LYS A 227 -11.68 -15.53 -14.55
N ILE A 228 -12.67 -16.37 -14.35
CA ILE A 228 -12.74 -17.30 -13.22
C ILE A 228 -11.62 -18.33 -13.30
N ALA A 229 -11.37 -18.91 -14.48
CA ALA A 229 -10.29 -19.88 -14.68
C ALA A 229 -8.93 -19.28 -14.38
N GLY A 230 -8.67 -18.05 -14.81
CA GLY A 230 -7.42 -17.32 -14.52
C GLY A 230 -7.24 -17.06 -13.03
N SER A 231 -8.30 -16.61 -12.35
CA SER A 231 -8.29 -16.39 -10.91
C SER A 231 -8.01 -17.68 -10.13
N MET A 232 -8.69 -18.76 -10.46
CA MET A 232 -8.50 -20.07 -9.82
C MET A 232 -7.08 -20.61 -10.03
N ALA A 233 -6.60 -20.54 -11.28
CA ALA A 233 -5.27 -21.04 -11.64
C ALA A 233 -4.17 -20.28 -10.87
N PHE A 234 -4.29 -18.98 -10.79
CA PHE A 234 -3.33 -18.15 -10.05
C PHE A 234 -3.31 -18.48 -8.55
N LYS A 235 -4.47 -18.60 -7.92
CA LYS A 235 -4.57 -18.97 -6.50
C LYS A 235 -3.96 -20.35 -6.23
N GLU A 236 -4.27 -21.33 -7.05
CA GLU A 236 -3.72 -22.70 -6.91
C GLU A 236 -2.20 -22.71 -7.14
N ALA A 237 -1.71 -22.00 -8.15
CA ALA A 237 -0.28 -21.90 -8.42
C ALA A 237 0.48 -21.24 -7.26
N CYS A 238 -0.02 -20.14 -6.74
CA CYS A 238 0.61 -19.43 -5.63
C CYS A 238 0.68 -20.27 -4.35
N ARG A 239 -0.34 -21.06 -4.06
CA ARG A 239 -0.33 -21.97 -2.91
C ARG A 239 0.78 -23.03 -2.99
N LYS A 240 1.15 -23.44 -4.20
CA LYS A 240 2.23 -24.40 -4.48
C LYS A 240 3.60 -23.74 -4.64
N ALA A 241 3.63 -22.42 -4.77
CA ALA A 241 4.83 -21.64 -5.10
C ALA A 241 5.56 -21.10 -3.86
N ASN A 242 5.40 -21.74 -2.71
CA ASN A 242 5.97 -21.32 -1.44
C ASN A 242 5.64 -19.86 -1.13
N PRO A 243 4.36 -19.52 -0.92
CA PRO A 243 3.94 -18.15 -0.65
C PRO A 243 4.43 -17.70 0.73
N VAL A 244 4.82 -16.44 0.83
CA VAL A 244 5.33 -15.83 2.06
C VAL A 244 4.70 -14.46 2.28
N LEU A 245 4.67 -14.07 3.56
CA LEU A 245 4.20 -12.77 3.99
C LEU A 245 5.37 -11.80 4.07
N LEU A 246 5.18 -10.59 3.56
CA LEU A 246 6.14 -9.49 3.61
C LEU A 246 5.66 -8.40 4.55
N GLU A 247 6.58 -7.83 5.32
CA GLU A 247 6.33 -6.71 6.22
C GLU A 247 7.12 -5.46 5.82
N PRO A 248 6.57 -4.26 6.06
CA PRO A 248 7.30 -3.03 5.82
C PRO A 248 8.39 -2.85 6.89
N ILE A 249 9.60 -2.54 6.43
CA ILE A 249 10.74 -2.18 7.25
C ILE A 249 10.95 -0.68 7.15
N MET A 250 11.08 -0.03 8.29
CA MET A 250 11.27 1.40 8.40
C MET A 250 12.73 1.72 8.63
N LYS A 251 13.22 2.77 7.97
CA LYS A 251 14.48 3.41 8.30
C LYS A 251 14.22 4.40 9.42
N VAL A 252 14.81 4.15 10.57
CA VAL A 252 14.64 4.94 11.79
C VAL A 252 15.96 5.61 12.14
N ASP A 253 15.94 6.94 12.24
CA ASP A 253 17.07 7.73 12.67
C ASP A 253 16.73 8.37 14.02
N VAL A 254 17.50 8.04 15.05
CA VAL A 254 17.28 8.54 16.41
C VAL A 254 18.43 9.44 16.81
N ILE A 255 18.12 10.63 17.30
CA ILE A 255 19.11 11.58 17.83
C ILE A 255 18.88 11.72 19.33
N VAL A 256 19.86 11.34 20.12
CA VAL A 256 19.79 11.35 21.59
C VAL A 256 21.10 11.86 22.16
N PRO A 257 21.09 12.45 23.39
CA PRO A 257 22.33 12.66 24.14
C PRO A 257 23.06 11.34 24.38
N GLU A 258 24.38 11.40 24.42
CA GLU A 258 25.25 10.22 24.55
C GLU A 258 24.87 9.30 25.73
N ASP A 259 24.48 9.89 26.86
CA ASP A 259 24.08 9.15 28.07
C ASP A 259 22.92 8.17 27.87
N TYR A 260 22.05 8.42 26.87
CA TYR A 260 20.89 7.58 26.59
C TYR A 260 21.09 6.61 25.43
N MET A 261 22.26 6.65 24.79
CA MET A 261 22.52 5.84 23.59
C MET A 261 22.37 4.34 23.84
N GLY A 262 22.88 3.85 24.96
CA GLY A 262 22.79 2.43 25.33
C GLY A 262 21.34 1.95 25.48
N ASP A 263 20.51 2.73 26.17
CA ASP A 263 19.10 2.41 26.37
C ASP A 263 18.31 2.41 25.05
N VAL A 264 18.61 3.36 24.17
CA VAL A 264 17.97 3.48 22.86
C VAL A 264 18.33 2.31 21.96
N ILE A 265 19.61 1.93 21.91
CA ILE A 265 20.09 0.76 21.14
C ILE A 265 19.45 -0.53 21.66
N GLY A 266 19.41 -0.71 22.97
CA GLY A 266 18.76 -1.87 23.60
C GLY A 266 17.28 -1.96 23.26
N ASP A 267 16.56 -0.86 23.29
CA ASP A 267 15.16 -0.80 22.92
C ASP A 267 14.94 -1.11 21.44
N LEU A 268 15.72 -0.53 20.52
CA LEU A 268 15.63 -0.83 19.09
C LEU A 268 15.93 -2.29 18.79
N ASN A 269 16.89 -2.89 19.47
CA ASN A 269 17.18 -4.32 19.35
C ASN A 269 15.98 -5.16 19.83
N SER A 270 15.32 -4.78 20.90
CA SER A 270 14.11 -5.46 21.38
C SER A 270 12.94 -5.41 20.44
N ARG A 271 12.94 -4.43 19.53
CA ARG A 271 11.93 -4.23 18.46
C ARG A 271 12.33 -4.92 17.13
N ARG A 272 13.14 -5.93 17.16
CA ARG A 272 13.71 -6.60 15.98
C ARG A 272 14.47 -5.63 15.05
N GLY A 273 14.99 -4.54 15.61
CA GLY A 273 15.76 -3.56 14.88
C GLY A 273 17.17 -4.06 14.56
N GLN A 274 17.68 -3.61 13.42
CA GLN A 274 19.07 -3.82 13.01
C GLN A 274 19.76 -2.48 12.96
N ILE A 275 20.72 -2.27 13.85
CA ILE A 275 21.52 -1.04 13.89
C ILE A 275 22.43 -1.02 12.67
N GLN A 276 22.30 0.03 11.86
CA GLN A 276 23.08 0.21 10.63
C GLN A 276 24.32 1.07 10.83
N GLY A 277 24.26 2.00 11.76
CA GLY A 277 25.35 2.90 12.03
C GLY A 277 25.09 3.82 13.20
N MET A 278 26.17 4.45 13.66
CA MET A 278 26.12 5.47 14.70
C MET A 278 27.06 6.60 14.30
N GLU A 279 26.61 7.82 14.46
CA GLU A 279 27.36 9.01 14.10
C GLU A 279 27.30 10.04 15.23
N ALA A 280 28.46 10.56 15.62
CA ALA A 280 28.51 11.63 16.59
C ALA A 280 28.11 12.96 15.97
N ARG A 281 27.21 13.68 16.62
CA ARG A 281 26.82 15.05 16.30
C ARG A 281 27.04 15.93 17.52
N SER A 282 27.21 17.24 17.34
CA SER A 282 27.47 18.22 18.41
C SER A 282 26.69 17.93 19.71
N GLY A 283 27.31 17.23 20.67
CA GLY A 283 26.73 16.89 21.96
C GLY A 283 25.67 15.79 21.95
N ALA A 284 25.46 15.12 20.82
CA ALA A 284 24.47 14.06 20.65
C ALA A 284 25.04 12.92 19.81
N GLN A 285 24.30 11.81 19.79
CA GLN A 285 24.56 10.66 18.92
C GLN A 285 23.35 10.42 18.01
N GLN A 286 23.61 10.17 16.73
CA GLN A 286 22.62 9.69 15.78
C GLN A 286 22.78 8.19 15.62
N ILE A 287 21.67 7.47 15.80
CA ILE A 287 21.58 6.02 15.63
C ILE A 287 20.69 5.73 14.43
N ASP A 288 21.23 5.03 13.45
CA ASP A 288 20.48 4.60 12.26
C ASP A 288 20.14 3.14 12.39
N ALA A 289 18.88 2.80 12.21
CA ALA A 289 18.39 1.43 12.34
C ALA A 289 17.32 1.10 11.29
N LEU A 290 17.22 -0.18 10.95
CA LEU A 290 16.11 -0.73 10.18
C LEU A 290 15.21 -1.53 11.14
N VAL A 291 13.95 -1.14 11.25
CA VAL A 291 13.02 -1.71 12.23
C VAL A 291 11.68 -2.04 11.55
N PRO A 292 11.10 -3.22 11.79
CA PRO A 292 9.76 -3.52 11.29
C PRO A 292 8.72 -2.53 11.83
N LEU A 293 7.85 -2.04 10.95
CA LEU A 293 6.81 -1.08 11.35
C LEU A 293 5.93 -1.60 12.49
N SER A 294 5.62 -2.91 12.48
CA SER A 294 4.80 -3.54 13.52
C SER A 294 5.37 -3.39 14.94
N GLU A 295 6.68 -3.18 15.05
CA GLU A 295 7.39 -3.01 16.32
C GLU A 295 7.55 -1.52 16.72
N MET A 296 7.12 -0.59 15.86
CA MET A 296 7.33 0.85 16.07
C MET A 296 6.13 1.56 16.70
N PHE A 297 5.00 0.87 16.89
CA PHE A 297 3.84 1.49 17.54
C PHE A 297 4.17 1.91 18.98
N GLY A 298 3.81 3.14 19.33
CA GLY A 298 4.09 3.70 20.63
C GLY A 298 5.54 4.14 20.84
N TYR A 299 6.39 4.09 19.82
CA TYR A 299 7.81 4.41 19.96
C TYR A 299 8.07 5.85 20.42
N ALA A 300 7.30 6.83 19.95
CA ALA A 300 7.46 8.22 20.36
C ALA A 300 7.35 8.39 21.88
N THR A 301 6.37 7.72 22.49
CA THR A 301 6.16 7.73 23.95
C THR A 301 7.31 7.04 24.69
N ASP A 302 7.72 5.87 24.21
CA ASP A 302 8.81 5.11 24.83
C ASP A 302 10.15 5.83 24.73
N LEU A 303 10.45 6.45 23.60
CA LEU A 303 11.66 7.24 23.41
C LEU A 303 11.71 8.44 24.37
N ARG A 304 10.61 9.17 24.52
CA ARG A 304 10.51 10.29 25.46
C ARG A 304 10.69 9.85 26.90
N SER A 305 10.07 8.76 27.30
CA SER A 305 10.19 8.19 28.64
C SER A 305 11.62 7.80 28.97
N ARG A 306 12.31 7.16 28.04
CA ARG A 306 13.69 6.69 28.19
C ARG A 306 14.74 7.80 28.17
N THR A 307 14.44 8.92 27.53
CA THR A 307 15.39 10.02 27.29
C THR A 307 14.99 11.31 28.00
N GLN A 308 14.04 11.27 28.91
CA GLN A 308 13.52 12.45 29.62
C GLN A 308 13.10 13.59 28.68
N GLY A 309 12.47 13.21 27.56
CA GLY A 309 12.01 14.15 26.54
C GLY A 309 13.07 14.69 25.59
N ARG A 310 14.30 14.24 25.68
CA ARG A 310 15.44 14.76 24.87
C ARG A 310 15.62 14.02 23.55
N GLY A 311 15.12 12.81 23.42
CA GLY A 311 15.25 12.03 22.19
C GLY A 311 14.34 12.54 21.09
N GLN A 312 14.86 12.54 19.87
CA GLN A 312 14.12 12.84 18.63
C GLN A 312 14.33 11.71 17.65
N TYR A 313 13.34 11.41 16.84
CA TYR A 313 13.48 10.43 15.77
C TYR A 313 12.73 10.84 14.52
N SER A 314 13.20 10.33 13.40
CA SER A 314 12.50 10.32 12.13
C SER A 314 12.35 8.87 11.65
N MET A 315 11.31 8.62 10.88
CA MET A 315 10.99 7.30 10.38
C MET A 315 10.45 7.43 8.96
N GLU A 316 11.03 6.64 8.05
CA GLU A 316 10.58 6.59 6.65
C GLU A 316 10.55 5.14 6.16
N PRO A 317 9.70 4.80 5.17
CA PRO A 317 9.72 3.48 4.57
C PRO A 317 11.06 3.18 3.91
N HIS A 318 11.53 1.95 4.05
CA HIS A 318 12.77 1.49 3.44
C HIS A 318 12.51 0.35 2.44
N SER A 319 11.88 -0.75 2.90
CA SER A 319 11.70 -1.95 2.10
C SER A 319 10.60 -2.83 2.66
N TYR A 320 10.24 -3.86 1.91
CA TYR A 320 9.43 -4.99 2.38
C TYR A 320 10.31 -6.21 2.46
N VAL A 321 10.29 -6.91 3.57
CA VAL A 321 11.05 -8.15 3.78
C VAL A 321 10.15 -9.25 4.32
N GLU A 322 10.58 -10.50 4.16
CA GLU A 322 9.86 -11.66 4.64
C GLU A 322 9.71 -11.63 6.18
N VAL A 323 8.49 -11.83 6.63
CA VAL A 323 8.16 -11.93 8.05
C VAL A 323 8.72 -13.23 8.61
N PRO A 324 9.35 -13.24 9.80
CA PRO A 324 9.77 -14.48 10.45
C PRO A 324 8.62 -15.47 10.59
N LYS A 325 8.89 -16.75 10.37
CA LYS A 325 7.87 -17.80 10.25
C LYS A 325 6.89 -17.84 11.43
N ASN A 326 7.38 -17.73 12.64
CA ASN A 326 6.56 -17.74 13.85
C ASN A 326 5.61 -16.55 13.95
N ILE A 327 6.02 -15.40 13.47
CA ILE A 327 5.21 -14.17 13.44
C ILE A 327 4.20 -14.25 12.30
N ALA A 328 4.64 -14.72 11.12
CA ALA A 328 3.76 -14.91 9.96
C ALA A 328 2.59 -15.84 10.27
N GLU A 329 2.84 -16.95 10.95
CA GLU A 329 1.80 -17.90 11.38
C GLU A 329 0.73 -17.25 12.26
N LYS A 330 1.14 -16.35 13.17
CA LYS A 330 0.20 -15.61 14.03
C LYS A 330 -0.66 -14.64 13.23
N ILE A 331 -0.07 -13.92 12.28
CA ILE A 331 -0.78 -12.96 11.42
C ILE A 331 -1.80 -13.69 10.55
N ILE A 332 -1.41 -14.78 9.92
CA ILE A 332 -2.29 -15.62 9.09
C ILE A 332 -3.46 -16.16 9.91
N ALA A 333 -3.18 -16.65 11.12
CA ALA A 333 -4.22 -17.20 12.02
C ALA A 333 -5.21 -16.13 12.50
N GLN A 334 -4.77 -14.91 12.75
CA GLN A 334 -5.63 -13.79 13.12
C GLN A 334 -6.56 -13.39 11.97
N ARG A 335 -6.06 -13.37 10.74
CA ARG A 335 -6.87 -13.04 9.55
C ARG A 335 -7.90 -14.13 9.24
N GLY A 336 -7.55 -15.39 9.44
CA GLY A 336 -8.49 -16.50 9.27
C GLY A 336 -9.69 -16.43 10.22
N ARG A 337 -9.49 -15.94 11.45
CA ARG A 337 -10.57 -15.77 12.45
C ARG A 337 -11.48 -14.57 12.18
N SER A 338 -11.03 -13.61 11.41
CA SER A 338 -11.83 -12.43 11.06
C SER A 338 -12.69 -12.63 9.80
N GLN A 339 -12.54 -13.80 9.14
CA GLN A 339 -13.34 -14.20 7.97
C GLN A 339 -14.46 -15.21 8.33
N ASP A 340 -14.48 -15.74 9.55
CA ASP A 340 -15.53 -16.53 10.16
C ASP A 340 -16.49 -15.62 10.99
#